data_72ab3124755638f360ba034995d5c10c
#
_entry.id   72ab3124755638f360ba034995d5c10c
#
_cell.length_a   1.000
_cell.length_b   1.000
_cell.length_c   1.000
_cell.angle_alpha   90.00
_cell.angle_beta   90.00
_cell.angle_gamma   90.00
#
_symmetry.space_group_name_H-M   'P 1'
#
loop_
_entity.id
_entity.type
_entity.pdbx_description
1 polymer ?
#
loop_
_entity_poly.entity_id
_entity_poly.type
_entity_poly.pdbx_seq_one_letter_code
_entity_poly.pdbx_strand_id
1 'polypeptide(L)'
;MEKLVNVGIVGLGAVGERLLHQFVKHPKTIVAAICDTNTSRLNELQAKIDNVNIYTNYNELISDPSINLVYVAVPPKFHHRVVMEAAKAGKHILCEKPLANSLAEAEEMAGAVENANIVNAINFPLPYSNAVQTFKAKWEAGEIGKLKRVELKMHFPQWPRAWQQNPWIAGREQGGFIREITPHYIQVMEDLFGEITYEQSFIDYPDNPEQCETGVIAKLKLQDGIPVIIDGLSGIGRKEEISFKLYGDKGTLALKNWGQLEGETNEQSAFPIEAIENNEHQDLISEIIKAMENKQSRLVSFKDGYNVQKVLEQILQHV
;
A
#
# COMPACT_ATOMS: atom_id res chain seq x y z
N MET A 1 -32.88 1.10 8.13
CA MET A 1 -32.06 0.22 7.29
C MET A 1 -30.66 0.81 7.25
N GLU A 2 -29.64 0.03 7.55
CA GLU A 2 -28.25 0.50 7.37
C GLU A 2 -28.03 0.82 5.89
N LYS A 3 -27.40 1.96 5.65
CA LYS A 3 -27.14 2.41 4.27
C LYS A 3 -25.96 1.61 3.70
N LEU A 4 -26.22 0.79 2.68
CA LEU A 4 -25.17 0.06 1.96
C LEU A 4 -24.32 1.01 1.13
N VAL A 5 -23.03 0.72 1.01
CA VAL A 5 -22.08 1.46 0.17
C VAL A 5 -22.03 0.80 -1.20
N ASN A 6 -22.45 1.53 -2.22
CA ASN A 6 -22.34 1.10 -3.62
C ASN A 6 -20.93 1.42 -4.15
N VAL A 7 -20.22 0.37 -4.53
CA VAL A 7 -18.82 0.44 -4.98
C VAL A 7 -18.76 0.31 -6.50
N GLY A 8 -18.06 1.24 -7.13
CA GLY A 8 -17.59 1.14 -8.50
C GLY A 8 -16.11 0.80 -8.54
N ILE A 9 -15.70 -0.21 -9.30
CA ILE A 9 -14.30 -0.66 -9.38
C ILE A 9 -13.74 -0.36 -10.77
N VAL A 10 -12.62 0.38 -10.81
CA VAL A 10 -11.91 0.74 -12.05
C VAL A 10 -10.57 0.01 -12.10
N GLY A 11 -10.45 -0.95 -13.01
CA GLY A 11 -9.32 -1.86 -13.16
C GLY A 11 -9.57 -3.22 -12.51
N LEU A 12 -9.53 -4.27 -13.33
CA LEU A 12 -9.85 -5.65 -12.94
C LEU A 12 -8.65 -6.59 -13.12
N GLY A 13 -7.44 -6.05 -12.94
CA GLY A 13 -6.22 -6.84 -12.82
C GLY A 13 -6.20 -7.68 -11.53
N ALA A 14 -5.11 -8.41 -11.29
CA ALA A 14 -5.00 -9.33 -10.14
C ALA A 14 -5.34 -8.69 -8.79
N VAL A 15 -4.93 -7.43 -8.57
CA VAL A 15 -5.20 -6.71 -7.32
C VAL A 15 -6.64 -6.22 -7.27
N GLY A 16 -7.16 -5.65 -8.38
CA GLY A 16 -8.54 -5.20 -8.50
C GLY A 16 -9.54 -6.32 -8.25
N GLU A 17 -9.33 -7.49 -8.84
CA GLU A 17 -10.16 -8.67 -8.61
C GLU A 17 -10.10 -9.18 -7.16
N ARG A 18 -8.91 -9.20 -6.56
CA ARG A 18 -8.76 -9.63 -5.17
C ARG A 18 -9.62 -8.79 -4.23
N LEU A 19 -9.59 -7.47 -4.37
CA LEU A 19 -10.36 -6.57 -3.51
C LEU A 19 -11.86 -6.56 -3.89
N LEU A 20 -12.20 -6.74 -5.18
CA LEU A 20 -13.57 -6.96 -5.64
C LEU A 20 -14.24 -8.10 -4.85
N HIS A 21 -13.55 -9.24 -4.71
CA HIS A 21 -14.09 -10.36 -3.93
C HIS A 21 -14.26 -10.04 -2.45
N GLN A 22 -13.46 -9.17 -1.88
CA GLN A 22 -13.62 -8.70 -0.50
C GLN A 22 -14.85 -7.78 -0.39
N PHE A 23 -15.06 -6.85 -1.33
CA PHE A 23 -16.26 -6.02 -1.39
C PHE A 23 -17.53 -6.85 -1.56
N VAL A 24 -17.52 -7.86 -2.43
CA VAL A 24 -18.69 -8.76 -2.61
C VAL A 24 -19.06 -9.50 -1.32
N LYS A 25 -18.08 -9.89 -0.51
CA LYS A 25 -18.28 -10.60 0.75
C LYS A 25 -18.65 -9.70 1.93
N HIS A 26 -18.33 -8.42 1.84
CA HIS A 26 -18.53 -7.52 2.98
C HIS A 26 -20.01 -7.15 3.15
N PRO A 27 -20.61 -7.30 4.35
CA PRO A 27 -22.07 -7.19 4.55
C PRO A 27 -22.63 -5.79 4.32
N LYS A 28 -21.78 -4.74 4.31
CA LYS A 28 -22.19 -3.34 4.14
C LYS A 28 -21.86 -2.76 2.75
N THR A 29 -21.40 -3.58 1.81
CA THR A 29 -21.06 -3.11 0.45
C THR A 29 -21.82 -3.86 -0.63
N ILE A 30 -22.06 -3.18 -1.74
CA ILE A 30 -22.56 -3.74 -3.00
C ILE A 30 -21.60 -3.32 -4.10
N VAL A 31 -21.05 -4.29 -4.85
CA VAL A 31 -20.33 -3.99 -6.09
C VAL A 31 -21.38 -3.66 -7.16
N ALA A 32 -21.68 -2.37 -7.31
CA ALA A 32 -22.72 -1.90 -8.23
C ALA A 32 -22.21 -1.76 -9.67
N ALA A 33 -20.90 -1.48 -9.85
CA ALA A 33 -20.31 -1.35 -11.17
C ALA A 33 -18.84 -1.79 -11.22
N ILE A 34 -18.44 -2.30 -12.38
CA ILE A 34 -17.04 -2.64 -12.71
C ILE A 34 -16.64 -2.01 -14.06
N CYS A 35 -15.39 -1.58 -14.15
CA CYS A 35 -14.84 -0.97 -15.36
C CYS A 35 -13.46 -1.51 -15.70
N ASP A 36 -13.27 -1.93 -16.93
CA ASP A 36 -11.96 -2.31 -17.49
C ASP A 36 -11.98 -2.09 -19.00
N THR A 37 -10.81 -1.90 -19.60
CA THR A 37 -10.66 -1.85 -21.07
C THR A 37 -10.75 -3.25 -21.71
N ASN A 38 -10.55 -4.31 -20.94
CA ASN A 38 -10.66 -5.69 -21.37
C ASN A 38 -12.11 -6.20 -21.24
N THR A 39 -12.85 -6.17 -22.34
CA THR A 39 -14.25 -6.60 -22.39
C THR A 39 -14.47 -8.06 -22.06
N SER A 40 -13.52 -8.93 -22.41
CA SER A 40 -13.59 -10.37 -22.06
C SER A 40 -13.55 -10.54 -20.53
N ARG A 41 -12.70 -9.77 -19.87
CA ARG A 41 -12.59 -9.78 -18.42
C ARG A 41 -13.86 -9.25 -17.74
N LEU A 42 -14.42 -8.16 -18.27
CA LEU A 42 -15.69 -7.61 -17.79
C LEU A 42 -16.81 -8.65 -17.84
N ASN A 43 -16.98 -9.32 -18.98
CA ASN A 43 -18.04 -10.32 -19.16
C ASN A 43 -17.84 -11.54 -18.24
N GLU A 44 -16.59 -11.98 -18.04
CA GLU A 44 -16.27 -13.07 -17.11
C GLU A 44 -16.70 -12.75 -15.68
N LEU A 45 -16.39 -11.54 -15.19
CA LEU A 45 -16.69 -11.13 -13.84
C LEU A 45 -18.16 -10.76 -13.65
N GLN A 46 -18.79 -10.17 -14.68
CA GLN A 46 -20.23 -9.90 -14.65
C GLN A 46 -21.06 -11.18 -14.45
N ALA A 47 -20.64 -12.29 -15.06
CA ALA A 47 -21.32 -13.56 -14.89
C ALA A 47 -21.21 -14.14 -13.46
N LYS A 48 -20.33 -13.61 -12.62
CA LYS A 48 -20.07 -14.07 -11.24
C LYS A 48 -20.63 -13.14 -10.16
N ILE A 49 -21.14 -11.96 -10.55
CA ILE A 49 -21.62 -10.94 -9.61
C ILE A 49 -23.02 -10.52 -10.00
N ASP A 50 -23.97 -10.67 -9.09
CA ASP A 50 -25.37 -10.34 -9.33
C ASP A 50 -25.57 -8.82 -9.49
N ASN A 51 -26.35 -8.42 -10.51
CA ASN A 51 -26.79 -7.05 -10.74
C ASN A 51 -25.66 -5.99 -10.87
N VAL A 52 -24.46 -6.39 -11.36
CA VAL A 52 -23.35 -5.47 -11.59
C VAL A 52 -23.44 -4.81 -12.97
N ASN A 53 -23.30 -3.49 -13.02
CA ASN A 53 -23.14 -2.75 -14.27
C ASN A 53 -21.70 -2.87 -14.78
N ILE A 54 -21.54 -2.94 -16.12
CA ILE A 54 -20.20 -2.98 -16.75
C ILE A 54 -19.96 -1.73 -17.60
N TYR A 55 -18.74 -1.21 -17.51
CA TYR A 55 -18.30 -0.03 -18.26
C TYR A 55 -16.93 -0.29 -18.88
N THR A 56 -16.70 0.23 -20.09
CA THR A 56 -15.36 0.26 -20.72
C THR A 56 -14.68 1.61 -20.56
N ASN A 57 -15.41 2.61 -20.10
CA ASN A 57 -14.95 3.98 -19.85
C ASN A 57 -15.22 4.34 -18.37
N TYR A 58 -14.17 4.63 -17.61
CA TYR A 58 -14.29 4.96 -16.20
C TYR A 58 -15.11 6.25 -15.94
N ASN A 59 -15.17 7.19 -16.90
CA ASN A 59 -15.99 8.39 -16.74
C ASN A 59 -17.49 8.06 -16.67
N GLU A 60 -17.94 7.04 -17.38
CA GLU A 60 -19.33 6.60 -17.33
C GLU A 60 -19.64 5.97 -15.97
N LEU A 61 -18.74 5.13 -15.42
CA LEU A 61 -18.87 4.58 -14.07
C LEU A 61 -18.89 5.70 -13.03
N ILE A 62 -17.98 6.67 -13.10
CA ILE A 62 -17.91 7.80 -12.16
C ILE A 62 -19.17 8.66 -12.21
N SER A 63 -19.75 8.82 -13.40
CA SER A 63 -20.99 9.60 -13.60
C SER A 63 -22.24 8.89 -13.11
N ASP A 64 -22.18 7.59 -12.82
CA ASP A 64 -23.33 6.85 -12.27
C ASP A 64 -23.69 7.37 -10.86
N PRO A 65 -24.90 7.94 -10.68
CA PRO A 65 -25.30 8.53 -9.41
C PRO A 65 -25.49 7.50 -8.29
N SER A 66 -25.64 6.24 -8.62
CA SER A 66 -25.76 5.17 -7.63
C SER A 66 -24.46 4.86 -6.92
N ILE A 67 -23.28 5.16 -7.52
CA ILE A 67 -21.97 4.87 -6.97
C ILE A 67 -21.62 5.87 -5.86
N ASN A 68 -21.22 5.35 -4.70
CA ASN A 68 -20.76 6.16 -3.56
C ASN A 68 -19.23 6.16 -3.41
N LEU A 69 -18.61 4.99 -3.62
CA LEU A 69 -17.18 4.75 -3.47
C LEU A 69 -16.59 4.25 -4.80
N VAL A 70 -15.52 4.88 -5.26
CA VAL A 70 -14.74 4.42 -6.44
C VAL A 70 -13.46 3.77 -5.94
N TYR A 71 -13.26 2.50 -6.28
CA TYR A 71 -11.98 1.82 -6.08
C TYR A 71 -11.14 1.89 -7.36
N VAL A 72 -9.96 2.51 -7.26
CA VAL A 72 -9.04 2.74 -8.38
C VAL A 72 -7.92 1.72 -8.31
N ALA A 73 -7.92 0.74 -9.22
CA ALA A 73 -7.00 -0.40 -9.28
C ALA A 73 -6.36 -0.57 -10.68
N VAL A 74 -6.19 0.53 -11.39
CA VAL A 74 -5.44 0.60 -12.66
C VAL A 74 -3.94 0.66 -12.39
N PRO A 75 -3.05 0.52 -13.40
CA PRO A 75 -1.62 0.77 -13.23
C PRO A 75 -1.31 2.20 -12.74
N PRO A 76 -0.21 2.42 -11.96
CA PRO A 76 0.07 3.69 -11.26
C PRO A 76 -0.02 4.94 -12.12
N LYS A 77 0.47 4.91 -13.37
CA LYS A 77 0.40 6.05 -14.30
C LYS A 77 -1.01 6.51 -14.67
N PHE A 78 -2.02 5.74 -14.29
CA PHE A 78 -3.41 6.06 -14.60
C PHE A 78 -4.20 6.47 -13.35
N HIS A 79 -3.60 6.36 -12.14
CA HIS A 79 -4.27 6.72 -10.89
C HIS A 79 -4.74 8.18 -10.90
N HIS A 80 -3.84 9.11 -11.22
CA HIS A 80 -4.11 10.54 -11.19
C HIS A 80 -5.39 10.89 -11.96
N ARG A 81 -5.50 10.55 -13.24
CA ARG A 81 -6.65 10.92 -14.06
C ARG A 81 -7.97 10.36 -13.57
N VAL A 82 -7.98 9.11 -13.04
CA VAL A 82 -9.21 8.50 -12.52
C VAL A 82 -9.61 9.15 -11.19
N VAL A 83 -8.65 9.37 -10.31
CA VAL A 83 -8.86 10.02 -9.01
C VAL A 83 -9.36 11.44 -9.16
N MET A 84 -8.76 12.24 -10.05
CA MET A 84 -9.17 13.63 -10.27
C MET A 84 -10.63 13.73 -10.74
N GLU A 85 -11.05 12.86 -11.67
CA GLU A 85 -12.45 12.83 -12.11
C GLU A 85 -13.40 12.33 -11.01
N ALA A 86 -13.00 11.31 -10.21
CA ALA A 86 -13.81 10.83 -9.10
C ALA A 86 -13.96 11.89 -7.99
N ALA A 87 -12.89 12.61 -7.66
CA ALA A 87 -12.92 13.70 -6.68
C ALA A 87 -13.82 14.85 -7.16
N LYS A 88 -13.71 15.26 -8.44
CA LYS A 88 -14.57 16.26 -9.05
C LYS A 88 -16.05 15.87 -9.02
N ALA A 89 -16.36 14.59 -9.15
CA ALA A 89 -17.71 14.04 -9.04
C ALA A 89 -18.19 13.84 -7.59
N GLY A 90 -17.38 14.20 -6.59
CA GLY A 90 -17.71 14.05 -5.16
C GLY A 90 -17.82 12.62 -4.69
N LYS A 91 -17.17 11.66 -5.39
CA LYS A 91 -17.17 10.26 -4.99
C LYS A 91 -16.12 10.03 -3.90
N HIS A 92 -16.41 9.21 -2.90
CA HIS A 92 -15.38 8.67 -2.00
C HIS A 92 -14.42 7.79 -2.79
N ILE A 93 -13.14 7.72 -2.38
CA ILE A 93 -12.10 7.08 -3.18
C ILE A 93 -11.25 6.14 -2.33
N LEU A 94 -11.08 4.90 -2.82
CA LEU A 94 -10.01 4.01 -2.44
C LEU A 94 -9.07 3.86 -3.65
N CYS A 95 -7.76 4.12 -3.47
CA CYS A 95 -6.77 4.00 -4.54
C CYS A 95 -5.71 2.95 -4.20
N GLU A 96 -5.19 2.27 -5.21
CA GLU A 96 -4.01 1.40 -5.06
C GLU A 96 -2.72 2.19 -4.79
N LYS A 97 -1.76 1.52 -4.23
CA LYS A 97 -0.40 2.02 -4.04
C LYS A 97 0.48 1.75 -5.31
N PRO A 98 1.54 2.54 -5.56
CA PRO A 98 1.79 3.85 -4.95
C PRO A 98 0.68 4.84 -5.32
N LEU A 99 0.54 5.94 -4.56
CA LEU A 99 -0.56 6.89 -4.79
C LEU A 99 -0.58 7.39 -6.24
N ALA A 100 0.59 7.76 -6.77
CA ALA A 100 0.75 8.29 -8.11
C ALA A 100 2.06 7.82 -8.75
N ASN A 101 2.27 8.18 -10.01
CA ASN A 101 3.49 7.91 -10.75
C ASN A 101 4.58 8.99 -10.54
N SER A 102 4.23 10.12 -9.95
CA SER A 102 5.13 11.21 -9.59
C SER A 102 4.68 11.94 -8.33
N LEU A 103 5.61 12.69 -7.71
CA LEU A 103 5.29 13.49 -6.53
C LEU A 103 4.28 14.60 -6.85
N ALA A 104 4.39 15.26 -8.01
CA ALA A 104 3.47 16.32 -8.43
C ALA A 104 2.02 15.79 -8.58
N GLU A 105 1.86 14.62 -9.22
CA GLU A 105 0.54 13.98 -9.32
C GLU A 105 -0.03 13.62 -7.94
N ALA A 106 0.81 13.11 -7.03
CA ALA A 106 0.39 12.77 -5.67
C ALA A 106 -0.07 14.02 -4.89
N GLU A 107 0.60 15.16 -5.05
CA GLU A 107 0.23 16.44 -4.44
C GLU A 107 -1.12 16.93 -4.96
N GLU A 108 -1.32 16.92 -6.29
CA GLU A 108 -2.59 17.30 -6.90
C GLU A 108 -3.75 16.41 -6.44
N MET A 109 -3.53 15.09 -6.37
CA MET A 109 -4.53 14.14 -5.90
C MET A 109 -4.90 14.37 -4.43
N ALA A 110 -3.91 14.56 -3.56
CA ALA A 110 -4.15 14.84 -2.13
C ALA A 110 -4.93 16.15 -1.94
N GLY A 111 -4.56 17.22 -2.68
CA GLY A 111 -5.28 18.50 -2.66
C GLY A 111 -6.71 18.38 -3.20
N ALA A 112 -6.92 17.60 -4.26
CA ALA A 112 -8.24 17.43 -4.86
C ALA A 112 -9.24 16.75 -3.90
N VAL A 113 -8.83 15.68 -3.22
CA VAL A 113 -9.71 14.96 -2.28
C VAL A 113 -9.99 15.77 -1.02
N GLU A 114 -9.01 16.58 -0.55
CA GLU A 114 -9.19 17.50 0.56
C GLU A 114 -10.21 18.61 0.20
N ASN A 115 -10.03 19.25 -0.94
CA ASN A 115 -10.95 20.29 -1.44
C ASN A 115 -12.37 19.78 -1.67
N ALA A 116 -12.51 18.52 -2.12
CA ALA A 116 -13.81 17.88 -2.32
C ALA A 116 -14.46 17.41 -1.00
N ASN A 117 -13.72 17.42 0.11
CA ASN A 117 -14.16 16.95 1.43
C ASN A 117 -14.76 15.53 1.38
N ILE A 118 -14.08 14.62 0.71
CA ILE A 118 -14.51 13.23 0.53
C ILE A 118 -13.65 12.29 1.36
N VAL A 119 -14.21 11.14 1.73
CA VAL A 119 -13.43 10.04 2.33
C VAL A 119 -12.48 9.51 1.26
N ASN A 120 -11.21 9.42 1.60
CA ASN A 120 -10.16 8.91 0.73
C ASN A 120 -9.23 7.98 1.49
N ALA A 121 -8.77 6.94 0.83
CA ALA A 121 -7.83 5.97 1.41
C ALA A 121 -6.94 5.36 0.33
N ILE A 122 -5.74 4.92 0.73
CA ILE A 122 -4.84 4.12 -0.10
C ILE A 122 -4.87 2.68 0.40
N ASN A 123 -4.80 1.74 -0.53
CA ASN A 123 -4.74 0.32 -0.21
C ASN A 123 -3.35 -0.09 0.31
N PHE A 124 -3.05 0.27 1.55
CA PHE A 124 -1.94 -0.28 2.31
C PHE A 124 -2.46 -1.35 3.26
N PRO A 125 -2.27 -2.65 2.97
CA PRO A 125 -2.87 -3.73 3.78
C PRO A 125 -2.17 -3.96 5.13
N LEU A 126 -0.88 -3.60 5.26
CA LEU A 126 -0.08 -3.89 6.46
C LEU A 126 -0.68 -3.32 7.75
N PRO A 127 -1.14 -2.06 7.82
CA PRO A 127 -1.72 -1.50 9.06
C PRO A 127 -2.90 -2.28 9.62
N TYR A 128 -3.60 -3.04 8.76
CA TYR A 128 -4.79 -3.82 9.13
C TYR A 128 -4.46 -5.28 9.46
N SER A 129 -3.20 -5.70 9.30
CA SER A 129 -2.79 -7.08 9.61
C SER A 129 -2.57 -7.28 11.12
N ASN A 130 -2.99 -8.43 11.64
CA ASN A 130 -2.76 -8.81 13.03
C ASN A 130 -1.26 -8.75 13.40
N ALA A 131 -0.39 -9.11 12.46
CA ALA A 131 1.05 -9.08 12.66
C ALA A 131 1.56 -7.66 12.92
N VAL A 132 1.19 -6.68 12.07
CA VAL A 132 1.64 -5.29 12.26
C VAL A 132 1.02 -4.66 13.49
N GLN A 133 -0.24 -4.97 13.81
CA GLN A 133 -0.86 -4.48 15.05
C GLN A 133 -0.17 -5.05 16.29
N THR A 134 0.19 -6.35 16.29
CA THR A 134 0.98 -6.96 17.36
C THR A 134 2.38 -6.36 17.45
N PHE A 135 3.04 -6.16 16.31
CA PHE A 135 4.33 -5.49 16.22
C PHE A 135 4.30 -4.10 16.87
N LYS A 136 3.30 -3.30 16.49
CA LYS A 136 3.08 -1.96 17.06
C LYS A 136 2.84 -2.00 18.56
N ALA A 137 1.94 -2.88 19.03
CA ALA A 137 1.65 -3.03 20.45
C ALA A 137 2.91 -3.39 21.29
N LYS A 138 3.75 -4.28 20.78
CA LYS A 138 5.02 -4.65 21.44
C LYS A 138 6.04 -3.52 21.46
N TRP A 139 6.14 -2.77 20.36
CA TRP A 139 6.93 -1.56 20.30
C TRP A 139 6.44 -0.51 21.34
N GLU A 140 5.15 -0.20 21.36
CA GLU A 140 4.54 0.75 22.29
C GLU A 140 4.65 0.32 23.76
N ALA A 141 4.65 -0.99 24.01
CA ALA A 141 4.92 -1.55 25.35
C ALA A 141 6.39 -1.41 25.79
N GLY A 142 7.29 -0.97 24.91
CA GLY A 142 8.70 -0.75 25.23
C GLY A 142 9.52 -2.04 25.40
N GLU A 143 9.07 -3.18 24.83
CA GLU A 143 9.70 -4.50 25.02
C GLU A 143 11.17 -4.54 24.57
N ILE A 144 11.53 -3.78 23.52
CA ILE A 144 12.92 -3.72 23.02
C ILE A 144 13.77 -2.60 23.64
N GLY A 145 13.18 -1.81 24.56
CA GLY A 145 13.88 -0.69 25.19
C GLY A 145 14.03 0.52 24.25
N LYS A 146 15.14 1.24 24.36
CA LYS A 146 15.40 2.45 23.56
C LYS A 146 15.84 2.07 22.14
N LEU A 147 15.10 2.53 21.13
CA LEU A 147 15.40 2.31 19.72
C LEU A 147 16.78 2.88 19.34
N LYS A 148 17.57 2.11 18.60
CA LYS A 148 18.90 2.48 18.11
C LYS A 148 18.97 2.57 16.60
N ARG A 149 18.19 1.72 15.90
CA ARG A 149 18.17 1.62 14.43
C ARG A 149 16.92 0.96 13.95
N VAL A 150 16.47 1.35 12.77
CA VAL A 150 15.48 0.64 11.95
C VAL A 150 16.17 0.08 10.71
N GLU A 151 15.80 -1.11 10.28
CA GLU A 151 16.32 -1.75 9.07
C GLU A 151 15.18 -2.32 8.23
N LEU A 152 15.16 -2.03 6.95
CA LEU A 152 14.36 -2.71 5.95
C LEU A 152 15.26 -3.46 4.98
N LYS A 153 15.17 -4.78 4.95
CA LYS A 153 15.86 -5.65 4.00
C LYS A 153 14.88 -6.21 2.99
N MET A 154 15.25 -6.17 1.71
CA MET A 154 14.43 -6.65 0.59
C MET A 154 15.29 -7.40 -0.41
N HIS A 155 15.45 -8.71 -0.23
CA HIS A 155 16.32 -9.56 -1.05
C HIS A 155 15.50 -10.54 -1.88
N PHE A 156 15.75 -10.58 -3.19
CA PHE A 156 15.00 -11.40 -4.14
C PHE A 156 15.93 -12.28 -4.98
N PRO A 157 15.59 -13.58 -5.19
CA PRO A 157 16.32 -14.43 -6.13
C PRO A 157 16.20 -13.91 -7.56
N GLN A 158 15.07 -13.28 -7.88
CA GLN A 158 14.81 -12.61 -9.15
C GLN A 158 13.73 -11.53 -8.97
N TRP A 159 13.78 -10.52 -9.85
CA TRP A 159 12.71 -9.53 -9.97
C TRP A 159 12.37 -9.33 -11.46
N PRO A 160 11.10 -9.26 -11.86
CA PRO A 160 9.90 -9.53 -11.04
C PRO A 160 9.86 -10.97 -10.50
N ARG A 161 9.04 -11.16 -9.47
CA ARG A 161 8.77 -12.52 -8.94
C ARG A 161 8.09 -13.38 -10.00
N ALA A 162 8.31 -14.70 -9.98
CA ALA A 162 7.79 -15.62 -11.00
C ALA A 162 6.26 -15.55 -11.22
N TRP A 163 5.49 -15.16 -10.20
CA TRP A 163 4.04 -15.02 -10.29
C TRP A 163 3.57 -13.63 -10.80
N GLN A 164 4.47 -12.64 -10.89
CA GLN A 164 4.17 -11.29 -11.37
C GLN A 164 4.28 -11.26 -12.89
N GLN A 165 3.14 -11.30 -13.59
CA GLN A 165 3.08 -11.45 -15.06
C GLN A 165 2.97 -10.11 -15.82
N ASN A 166 2.75 -8.99 -15.11
CA ASN A 166 2.59 -7.68 -15.75
C ASN A 166 3.95 -7.11 -16.20
N PRO A 167 4.16 -6.81 -17.50
CA PRO A 167 5.45 -6.34 -18.00
C PRO A 167 5.97 -5.05 -17.36
N TRP A 168 5.06 -4.13 -16.95
CA TRP A 168 5.44 -2.85 -16.35
C TRP A 168 6.19 -3.02 -15.02
N ILE A 169 6.01 -4.16 -14.31
CA ILE A 169 6.68 -4.43 -13.02
C ILE A 169 8.20 -4.54 -13.18
N ALA A 170 8.68 -4.96 -14.36
CA ALA A 170 10.11 -5.01 -14.68
C ALA A 170 10.65 -3.67 -15.21
N GLY A 171 9.76 -2.72 -15.51
CA GLY A 171 10.13 -1.43 -16.11
C GLY A 171 10.56 -0.40 -15.07
N ARG A 172 11.49 0.48 -15.44
CA ARG A 172 12.00 1.57 -14.60
C ARG A 172 10.94 2.64 -14.29
N GLU A 173 10.04 2.92 -15.24
CA GLU A 173 9.05 4.00 -15.12
C GLU A 173 8.06 3.80 -13.97
N GLN A 174 7.57 2.58 -13.78
CA GLN A 174 6.46 2.29 -12.86
C GLN A 174 6.73 1.10 -11.93
N GLY A 175 7.66 0.23 -12.30
CA GLY A 175 7.97 -1.02 -11.59
C GLY A 175 9.18 -0.91 -10.69
N GLY A 176 9.76 -2.08 -10.40
CA GLY A 176 10.88 -2.23 -9.49
C GLY A 176 10.46 -2.61 -8.07
N PHE A 177 11.33 -3.31 -7.36
CA PHE A 177 11.02 -3.73 -5.99
C PHE A 177 11.01 -2.56 -5.00
N ILE A 178 11.72 -1.46 -5.31
CA ILE A 178 11.67 -0.25 -4.50
C ILE A 178 10.24 0.31 -4.53
N ARG A 179 9.63 0.52 -5.72
CA ARG A 179 8.25 1.04 -5.84
C ARG A 179 7.19 0.04 -5.35
N GLU A 180 7.46 -1.25 -5.48
CA GLU A 180 6.48 -2.28 -5.11
C GLU A 180 6.45 -2.58 -3.62
N ILE A 181 7.58 -2.52 -2.92
CA ILE A 181 7.72 -3.00 -1.53
C ILE A 181 7.92 -1.86 -0.54
N THR A 182 8.85 -0.95 -0.83
CA THR A 182 9.27 0.10 0.11
C THR A 182 8.11 0.97 0.62
N PRO A 183 7.11 1.39 -0.19
CA PRO A 183 5.99 2.20 0.27
C PRO A 183 5.21 1.60 1.44
N HIS A 184 5.05 0.29 1.46
CA HIS A 184 4.36 -0.40 2.56
C HIS A 184 5.08 -0.21 3.90
N TYR A 185 6.41 -0.28 3.88
CA TYR A 185 7.23 -0.14 5.10
C TYR A 185 7.49 1.31 5.47
N ILE A 186 7.58 2.23 4.50
CA ILE A 186 7.60 3.68 4.78
C ILE A 186 6.31 4.05 5.52
N GLN A 187 5.16 3.59 5.04
CA GLN A 187 3.87 3.86 5.70
C GLN A 187 3.84 3.31 7.13
N VAL A 188 4.31 2.07 7.36
CA VAL A 188 4.41 1.51 8.71
C VAL A 188 5.38 2.31 9.60
N MET A 189 6.51 2.75 9.05
CA MET A 189 7.45 3.60 9.80
C MET A 189 6.85 4.96 10.16
N GLU A 190 6.11 5.59 9.25
CA GLU A 190 5.42 6.87 9.53
C GLU A 190 4.32 6.71 10.59
N ASP A 191 3.57 5.59 10.56
CA ASP A 191 2.56 5.28 11.60
C ASP A 191 3.20 5.03 12.99
N LEU A 192 4.42 4.49 13.04
CA LEU A 192 5.13 4.19 14.28
C LEU A 192 5.93 5.38 14.84
N PHE A 193 6.54 6.17 13.97
CA PHE A 193 7.60 7.12 14.35
C PHE A 193 7.38 8.54 13.85
N GLY A 194 6.33 8.79 13.06
CA GLY A 194 6.09 10.09 12.42
C GLY A 194 6.96 10.30 11.18
N GLU A 195 7.19 11.55 10.83
CA GLU A 195 7.87 11.95 9.58
C GLU A 195 9.27 11.36 9.45
N ILE A 196 9.59 10.89 8.24
CA ILE A 196 10.88 10.31 7.88
C ILE A 196 11.63 11.30 6.98
N THR A 197 12.89 11.53 7.27
CA THR A 197 13.76 12.39 6.47
C THR A 197 14.72 11.53 5.64
N TYR A 198 14.76 11.77 4.34
CA TYR A 198 15.76 11.19 3.44
C TYR A 198 17.13 11.81 3.68
N GLU A 199 18.20 10.99 3.70
CA GLU A 199 19.58 11.47 3.77
C GLU A 199 20.37 11.13 2.50
N GLN A 200 20.36 9.86 2.07
CA GLN A 200 21.15 9.41 0.91
C GLN A 200 20.68 8.06 0.40
N SER A 201 20.84 7.81 -0.91
CA SER A 201 20.65 6.50 -1.53
C SER A 201 21.66 6.23 -2.64
N PHE A 202 21.94 4.96 -2.87
CA PHE A 202 22.69 4.43 -4.00
C PHE A 202 21.85 3.35 -4.64
N ILE A 203 21.60 3.46 -5.95
CA ILE A 203 20.78 2.53 -6.69
C ILE A 203 21.58 1.90 -7.81
N ASP A 204 21.57 0.59 -7.89
CA ASP A 204 22.16 -0.16 -8.96
C ASP A 204 21.10 -0.42 -10.04
N TYR A 205 21.39 0.01 -11.26
CA TYR A 205 20.57 -0.25 -12.43
C TYR A 205 21.32 -1.13 -13.43
N PRO A 206 20.62 -2.00 -14.18
CA PRO A 206 21.23 -2.72 -15.28
C PRO A 206 21.54 -1.79 -16.46
N ASP A 207 22.34 -2.27 -17.42
CA ASP A 207 22.73 -1.49 -18.61
C ASP A 207 21.52 -1.07 -19.49
N ASN A 208 20.46 -1.86 -19.49
CA ASN A 208 19.23 -1.51 -20.20
C ASN A 208 18.45 -0.42 -19.43
N PRO A 209 18.31 0.81 -19.98
CA PRO A 209 17.68 1.94 -19.30
C PRO A 209 16.17 1.74 -19.05
N GLU A 210 15.52 0.83 -19.76
CA GLU A 210 14.10 0.53 -19.57
C GLU A 210 13.82 -0.40 -18.38
N GLN A 211 14.87 -1.07 -17.86
CA GLN A 211 14.72 -2.01 -16.76
C GLN A 211 14.82 -1.32 -15.41
N CYS A 212 14.06 -1.82 -14.44
CA CYS A 212 14.09 -1.36 -13.07
C CYS A 212 15.42 -1.68 -12.38
N GLU A 213 15.56 -1.21 -11.16
CA GLU A 213 16.75 -1.40 -10.32
C GLU A 213 17.01 -2.86 -9.98
N THR A 214 18.31 -3.15 -9.72
CA THR A 214 18.80 -4.45 -9.23
C THR A 214 19.27 -4.39 -7.78
N GLY A 215 19.57 -3.18 -7.27
CA GLY A 215 20.04 -2.96 -5.92
C GLY A 215 19.68 -1.57 -5.38
N VAL A 216 19.58 -1.44 -4.06
CA VAL A 216 19.47 -0.17 -3.35
C VAL A 216 20.12 -0.26 -1.98
N ILE A 217 20.90 0.76 -1.63
CA ILE A 217 21.29 1.04 -0.26
C ILE A 217 20.83 2.46 0.03
N ALA A 218 19.94 2.64 1.03
CA ALA A 218 19.48 3.97 1.40
C ALA A 218 19.59 4.21 2.90
N LYS A 219 19.86 5.45 3.27
CA LYS A 219 19.87 5.94 4.64
C LYS A 219 18.81 7.02 4.79
N LEU A 220 17.91 6.80 5.73
CA LEU A 220 16.89 7.74 6.15
C LEU A 220 17.06 8.02 7.64
N LYS A 221 16.27 8.94 8.18
CA LYS A 221 16.30 9.34 9.59
C LYS A 221 14.89 9.55 10.12
N LEU A 222 14.61 9.04 11.30
CA LEU A 222 13.39 9.36 12.06
C LEU A 222 13.50 10.76 12.70
N GLN A 223 12.38 11.33 13.15
CA GLN A 223 12.32 12.67 13.75
C GLN A 223 13.29 12.86 14.94
N ASP A 224 13.50 11.82 15.75
CA ASP A 224 14.41 11.84 16.89
C ASP A 224 15.89 11.58 16.53
N GLY A 225 16.20 11.51 15.24
CA GLY A 225 17.54 11.31 14.73
C GLY A 225 18.00 9.87 14.59
N ILE A 226 17.14 8.89 14.89
CA ILE A 226 17.49 7.47 14.74
C ILE A 226 17.63 7.09 13.26
N PRO A 227 18.74 6.42 12.88
CA PRO A 227 18.97 6.03 11.50
C PRO A 227 18.06 4.88 11.06
N VAL A 228 17.59 4.97 9.82
CA VAL A 228 16.90 3.92 9.08
C VAL A 228 17.80 3.48 7.93
N ILE A 229 18.02 2.18 7.78
CA ILE A 229 18.78 1.61 6.67
C ILE A 229 17.84 0.77 5.82
N ILE A 230 17.89 0.99 4.51
CA ILE A 230 17.23 0.16 3.50
C ILE A 230 18.31 -0.57 2.70
N ASP A 231 18.22 -1.90 2.67
CA ASP A 231 19.08 -2.80 1.91
C ASP A 231 18.21 -3.65 0.98
N GLY A 232 18.27 -3.36 -0.31
CA GLY A 232 17.54 -4.09 -1.33
C GLY A 232 18.44 -4.66 -2.40
N LEU A 233 18.21 -5.92 -2.80
CA LEU A 233 19.03 -6.59 -3.81
C LEU A 233 18.22 -7.68 -4.53
N SER A 234 18.33 -7.74 -5.85
CA SER A 234 17.70 -8.77 -6.68
C SER A 234 18.74 -9.54 -7.51
N GLY A 235 18.37 -10.72 -8.02
CA GLY A 235 19.26 -11.55 -8.83
C GLY A 235 20.29 -12.34 -8.03
N ILE A 236 20.00 -12.68 -6.77
CA ILE A 236 20.94 -13.35 -5.86
C ILE A 236 20.57 -14.81 -5.59
N GLY A 237 21.58 -15.64 -5.34
CA GLY A 237 21.44 -17.09 -5.12
C GLY A 237 20.88 -17.47 -3.74
N ARG A 238 19.78 -16.85 -3.30
CA ARG A 238 19.12 -17.18 -2.02
C ARG A 238 17.59 -17.04 -2.14
N LYS A 239 16.86 -17.59 -1.17
CA LYS A 239 15.39 -17.40 -1.11
C LYS A 239 15.04 -15.94 -0.85
N GLU A 240 13.84 -15.55 -1.30
CA GLU A 240 13.26 -14.25 -0.98
C GLU A 240 13.25 -14.01 0.53
N GLU A 241 13.67 -12.80 0.91
CA GLU A 241 13.61 -12.32 2.29
C GLU A 241 13.19 -10.86 2.29
N ILE A 242 12.07 -10.58 2.95
CA ILE A 242 11.69 -9.22 3.32
C ILE A 242 11.69 -9.19 4.85
N SER A 243 12.45 -8.25 5.43
CA SER A 243 12.57 -8.15 6.88
C SER A 243 12.61 -6.69 7.30
N PHE A 244 11.65 -6.29 8.13
CA PHE A 244 11.59 -4.99 8.79
C PHE A 244 11.92 -5.18 10.26
N LYS A 245 13.01 -4.56 10.73
CA LYS A 245 13.55 -4.77 12.09
C LYS A 245 13.72 -3.48 12.86
N LEU A 246 13.36 -3.52 14.12
CA LEU A 246 13.68 -2.52 15.12
C LEU A 246 14.77 -3.06 16.05
N TYR A 247 15.87 -2.35 16.15
CA TYR A 247 16.98 -2.67 17.06
C TYR A 247 16.93 -1.74 18.27
N GLY A 248 16.60 -2.29 19.42
CA GLY A 248 16.61 -1.59 20.71
C GLY A 248 17.82 -1.99 21.59
N ASP A 249 17.97 -1.35 22.75
CA ASP A 249 19.04 -1.67 23.70
C ASP A 249 18.72 -2.85 24.62
N LYS A 250 17.49 -3.37 24.59
CA LYS A 250 17.06 -4.56 25.34
C LYS A 250 16.73 -5.75 24.45
N GLY A 251 16.47 -5.51 23.16
CA GLY A 251 16.11 -6.56 22.22
C GLY A 251 15.85 -6.02 20.81
N THR A 252 15.45 -6.93 19.94
CA THR A 252 15.00 -6.62 18.58
C THR A 252 13.59 -7.14 18.35
N LEU A 253 12.88 -6.47 17.45
CA LEU A 253 11.58 -6.90 16.99
C LEU A 253 11.61 -6.92 15.46
N ALA A 254 11.20 -8.01 14.83
CA ALA A 254 11.22 -8.17 13.38
C ALA A 254 9.85 -8.59 12.84
N LEU A 255 9.45 -7.93 11.76
CA LEU A 255 8.36 -8.35 10.87
C LEU A 255 8.98 -8.90 9.60
N LYS A 256 8.79 -10.19 9.34
CA LYS A 256 9.35 -10.90 8.18
C LYS A 256 8.26 -11.36 7.22
N ASN A 257 8.57 -11.34 5.94
CA ASN A 257 7.73 -11.93 4.90
C ASN A 257 6.24 -11.58 5.02
N TRP A 258 5.97 -10.31 5.32
CA TRP A 258 4.63 -9.70 5.44
C TRP A 258 3.82 -10.05 6.71
N GLY A 259 4.18 -11.08 7.47
CA GLY A 259 3.31 -11.50 8.58
C GLY A 259 3.97 -12.32 9.68
N GLN A 260 5.23 -12.70 9.54
CA GLN A 260 5.95 -13.46 10.55
C GLN A 260 6.62 -12.52 11.55
N LEU A 261 6.35 -12.70 12.83
CA LEU A 261 6.96 -11.90 13.88
C LEU A 261 8.03 -12.68 14.63
N GLU A 262 9.15 -12.02 14.90
CA GLU A 262 10.24 -12.55 15.70
C GLU A 262 10.72 -11.51 16.70
N GLY A 263 11.06 -11.99 17.90
CA GLY A 263 11.79 -11.26 18.93
C GLY A 263 13.17 -11.84 19.14
N GLU A 264 14.10 -11.04 19.65
CA GLU A 264 15.44 -11.48 20.06
C GLU A 264 15.91 -10.60 21.21
N THR A 265 16.60 -11.18 22.18
CA THR A 265 17.20 -10.46 23.30
C THR A 265 18.65 -10.92 23.51
N ASN A 266 19.39 -10.26 24.40
CA ASN A 266 20.74 -10.70 24.75
C ASN A 266 20.78 -12.10 25.39
N GLU A 267 19.66 -12.53 25.98
CA GLU A 267 19.57 -13.82 26.69
C GLU A 267 18.96 -14.92 25.82
N GLN A 268 18.23 -14.56 24.79
CA GLN A 268 17.49 -15.48 23.93
C GLN A 268 17.69 -15.13 22.45
N SER A 269 18.18 -16.13 21.68
CA SER A 269 18.22 -16.06 20.21
C SER A 269 16.83 -15.88 19.62
N ALA A 270 16.74 -15.51 18.35
CA ALA A 270 15.48 -15.24 17.67
C ALA A 270 14.39 -16.28 17.96
N PHE A 271 13.25 -15.82 18.43
CA PHE A 271 12.08 -16.63 18.76
C PHE A 271 10.83 -16.08 18.05
N PRO A 272 9.91 -16.95 17.63
CA PRO A 272 8.67 -16.53 17.00
C PRO A 272 7.74 -15.83 18.01
N ILE A 273 7.03 -14.83 17.51
CA ILE A 273 5.95 -14.14 18.25
C ILE A 273 4.64 -14.46 17.54
N GLU A 274 3.67 -14.94 18.29
CA GLU A 274 2.32 -15.16 17.76
C GLU A 274 1.60 -13.82 17.61
N ALA A 275 1.02 -13.60 16.44
CA ALA A 275 0.18 -12.43 16.22
C ALA A 275 -1.12 -12.57 17.01
N ILE A 276 -1.54 -11.50 17.69
CA ILE A 276 -2.80 -11.47 18.42
C ILE A 276 -3.94 -11.51 17.41
N GLU A 277 -4.81 -12.50 17.50
CA GLU A 277 -6.03 -12.54 16.70
C GLU A 277 -6.98 -11.44 17.18
N ASN A 278 -7.26 -10.51 16.30
CA ASN A 278 -8.23 -9.45 16.56
C ASN A 278 -9.58 -9.88 16.00
N ASN A 279 -10.55 -10.16 16.88
CA ASN A 279 -11.90 -10.63 16.52
C ASN A 279 -12.80 -9.50 15.99
N GLU A 280 -12.37 -8.25 16.03
CA GLU A 280 -13.10 -7.14 15.44
C GLU A 280 -12.70 -6.97 13.97
N HIS A 281 -13.68 -6.78 13.09
CA HIS A 281 -13.45 -6.44 11.68
C HIS A 281 -12.72 -5.08 11.56
N GLN A 282 -11.40 -5.13 11.62
CA GLN A 282 -10.51 -3.96 11.45
C GLN A 282 -9.85 -4.00 10.07
N ASP A 283 -10.53 -4.54 9.07
CA ASP A 283 -10.07 -4.51 7.69
C ASP A 283 -10.28 -3.13 7.05
N LEU A 284 -9.56 -2.86 5.97
CA LEU A 284 -9.60 -1.60 5.25
C LEU A 284 -11.04 -1.21 4.82
N ILE A 285 -11.83 -2.15 4.36
CA ILE A 285 -13.21 -1.88 3.88
C ILE A 285 -14.09 -1.42 5.05
N SER A 286 -14.01 -2.10 6.18
CA SER A 286 -14.72 -1.72 7.40
C SER A 286 -14.32 -0.32 7.87
N GLU A 287 -13.03 0.04 7.81
CA GLU A 287 -12.55 1.37 8.20
C GLU A 287 -13.04 2.46 7.23
N ILE A 288 -13.07 2.20 5.92
CA ILE A 288 -13.65 3.13 4.92
C ILE A 288 -15.13 3.38 5.24
N ILE A 289 -15.89 2.34 5.52
CA ILE A 289 -17.32 2.46 5.84
C ILE A 289 -17.53 3.28 7.12
N LYS A 290 -16.73 3.03 8.18
CA LYS A 290 -16.74 3.84 9.40
C LYS A 290 -16.52 5.32 9.10
N ALA A 291 -15.51 5.64 8.27
CA ALA A 291 -15.24 7.02 7.85
C ALA A 291 -16.42 7.64 7.10
N MET A 292 -17.04 6.90 6.16
CA MET A 292 -18.21 7.36 5.42
C MET A 292 -19.45 7.55 6.32
N GLU A 293 -19.51 6.83 7.44
CA GLU A 293 -20.53 7.01 8.50
C GLU A 293 -20.16 8.11 9.51
N ASN A 294 -19.09 8.88 9.29
CA ASN A 294 -18.53 9.86 10.21
C ASN A 294 -18.16 9.29 11.60
N LYS A 295 -17.78 8.02 11.65
CA LYS A 295 -17.28 7.35 12.85
C LYS A 295 -15.75 7.41 12.90
N GLN A 296 -15.20 7.24 14.10
CA GLN A 296 -13.74 7.10 14.26
C GLN A 296 -13.23 5.92 13.42
N SER A 297 -12.24 6.19 12.59
CA SER A 297 -11.65 5.22 11.66
C SER A 297 -10.14 5.40 11.56
N ARG A 298 -9.45 4.35 11.13
CA ARG A 298 -8.00 4.34 10.90
C ARG A 298 -7.76 4.11 9.41
N LEU A 299 -7.68 5.20 8.66
CA LEU A 299 -7.38 5.15 7.22
C LEU A 299 -5.99 5.71 6.95
N VAL A 300 -5.29 5.10 6.01
CA VAL A 300 -4.13 5.72 5.36
C VAL A 300 -4.69 6.63 4.27
N SER A 301 -4.68 7.92 4.51
CA SER A 301 -5.24 8.94 3.63
C SER A 301 -4.34 9.21 2.41
N PHE A 302 -4.83 9.99 1.46
CA PHE A 302 -4.01 10.49 0.35
C PHE A 302 -2.90 11.43 0.82
N LYS A 303 -3.11 12.14 1.94
CA LYS A 303 -2.06 12.94 2.57
C LYS A 303 -0.92 12.07 3.08
N ASP A 304 -1.25 10.96 3.74
CA ASP A 304 -0.25 9.98 4.18
C ASP A 304 0.45 9.35 2.96
N GLY A 305 -0.31 9.02 1.92
CA GLY A 305 0.24 8.52 0.67
C GLY A 305 1.16 9.50 -0.05
N TYR A 306 0.86 10.79 -0.02
CA TYR A 306 1.76 11.84 -0.52
C TYR A 306 3.08 11.86 0.26
N ASN A 307 3.03 11.75 1.59
CA ASN A 307 4.23 11.70 2.41
C ASN A 307 5.08 10.46 2.06
N VAL A 308 4.45 9.28 1.96
CA VAL A 308 5.13 8.05 1.50
C VAL A 308 5.74 8.23 0.11
N GLN A 309 5.00 8.83 -0.84
CA GLN A 309 5.48 9.08 -2.19
C GLN A 309 6.69 10.02 -2.19
N LYS A 310 6.69 11.06 -1.36
CA LYS A 310 7.80 12.00 -1.21
C LYS A 310 9.10 11.27 -0.82
N VAL A 311 9.05 10.42 0.20
CA VAL A 311 10.21 9.64 0.63
C VAL A 311 10.64 8.65 -0.46
N LEU A 312 9.69 7.99 -1.12
CA LEU A 312 9.95 7.06 -2.23
C LEU A 312 10.70 7.73 -3.38
N GLU A 313 10.21 8.90 -3.86
CA GLU A 313 10.83 9.62 -4.97
C GLU A 313 12.23 10.14 -4.60
N GLN A 314 12.43 10.56 -3.35
CA GLN A 314 13.76 10.92 -2.86
C GLN A 314 14.72 9.73 -2.88
N ILE A 315 14.28 8.53 -2.45
CA ILE A 315 15.10 7.32 -2.55
C ILE A 315 15.45 7.02 -4.01
N LEU A 316 14.49 7.15 -4.92
CA LEU A 316 14.67 6.92 -6.36
C LEU A 316 15.43 8.07 -7.08
N GLN A 317 15.72 9.17 -6.37
CA GLN A 317 16.38 10.36 -6.91
C GLN A 317 15.63 11.01 -8.08
N HIS A 318 14.30 10.98 -8.03
CA HIS A 318 13.41 11.57 -9.04
C HIS A 318 12.84 12.93 -8.60
N VAL A 319 13.44 13.56 -7.59
CA VAL A 319 13.01 14.88 -7.03
C VAL A 319 13.97 15.96 -7.42
#